data_84db380974952b4739a9b449309df193
#
_entry.id   84db380974952b4739a9b449309df193
#
_cell.length_a   1.000
_cell.length_b   1.000
_cell.length_c   1.000
_cell.angle_alpha   90.00
_cell.angle_beta   90.00
_cell.angle_gamma   90.00
#
_symmetry.space_group_name_H-M   'P 1'
#
loop_
_entity.id
_entity.type
_entity.pdbx_description
1 polymer ?
#
loop_
_entity_poly.entity_id
_entity_poly.type
_entity_poly.pdbx_seq_one_letter_code
_entity_poly.pdbx_strand_id
1 'polypeptide(L)'
;MPTVGFVHPPLHQPGWRQGADAGSLLAVGQSLVALHHWTFLLGPGFVVGIGNGLILGYLMYRSGLVPRGMAVLGLIAGPVLLARFVGILFGVFEPGSVLGGLMVAPEFLWELSLGVWLIVKGFNPSAVASLSSSPDDGVSTGVEQPAAVAPSNGRVASKD
;
A
#
# COMPACT_ATOMS: atom_id res chain seq x y z
N MET A 1 -73.45 -32.20 6.87
CA MET A 1 -72.23 -32.07 7.69
C MET A 1 -71.38 -31.00 7.05
N PRO A 2 -71.15 -29.81 7.70
CA PRO A 2 -70.32 -28.78 7.11
C PRO A 2 -68.83 -29.09 7.41
N THR A 3 -68.01 -29.13 6.34
CA THR A 3 -66.56 -29.27 6.42
C THR A 3 -65.96 -27.97 6.96
N VAL A 4 -65.40 -28.00 8.17
CA VAL A 4 -64.68 -26.91 8.78
C VAL A 4 -63.33 -26.78 8.05
N GLY A 5 -63.26 -25.77 7.16
CA GLY A 5 -62.03 -25.42 6.50
C GLY A 5 -61.03 -24.87 7.54
N PHE A 6 -59.91 -25.55 7.77
CA PHE A 6 -58.80 -25.04 8.55
C PHE A 6 -58.16 -23.88 7.76
N VAL A 7 -58.44 -22.64 8.16
CA VAL A 7 -57.73 -21.46 7.70
C VAL A 7 -56.39 -21.44 8.41
N HIS A 8 -55.32 -21.84 7.73
CA HIS A 8 -53.97 -21.66 8.25
C HIS A 8 -53.67 -20.14 8.35
N PRO A 9 -53.28 -19.63 9.54
CA PRO A 9 -52.84 -18.25 9.64
C PRO A 9 -51.61 -18.05 8.75
N PRO A 10 -51.48 -16.90 8.05
CA PRO A 10 -50.33 -16.63 7.24
C PRO A 10 -49.08 -16.65 8.12
N LEU A 11 -48.07 -17.44 7.71
CA LEU A 11 -46.80 -17.52 8.38
C LEU A 11 -46.24 -16.09 8.54
N HIS A 12 -46.04 -15.68 9.78
CA HIS A 12 -45.53 -14.35 10.13
C HIS A 12 -44.13 -14.18 9.47
N GLN A 13 -44.10 -13.52 8.33
CA GLN A 13 -42.82 -13.19 7.70
C GLN A 13 -42.11 -12.14 8.54
N PRO A 14 -40.82 -12.32 8.88
CA PRO A 14 -40.08 -11.37 9.70
C PRO A 14 -40.12 -9.99 9.06
N GLY A 15 -40.46 -8.95 9.82
CA GLY A 15 -40.72 -7.58 9.32
C GLY A 15 -39.59 -6.93 8.54
N TRP A 16 -38.38 -7.48 8.58
CA TRP A 16 -37.25 -7.01 7.74
C TRP A 16 -37.41 -7.34 6.25
N ARG A 17 -38.27 -8.31 5.90
CA ARG A 17 -38.58 -8.63 4.49
C ARG A 17 -39.65 -7.73 3.89
N GLN A 18 -40.39 -6.99 4.70
CA GLN A 18 -41.52 -6.18 4.22
C GLN A 18 -41.13 -4.75 3.81
N GLY A 19 -39.86 -4.32 4.07
CA GLY A 19 -39.44 -2.94 3.81
C GLY A 19 -38.62 -2.71 2.53
N ALA A 20 -38.17 -3.76 1.87
CA ALA A 20 -37.39 -3.63 0.63
C ALA A 20 -38.14 -4.27 -0.53
N ASP A 21 -38.62 -3.48 -1.45
CA ASP A 21 -39.18 -4.00 -2.70
C ASP A 21 -38.04 -4.59 -3.57
N ALA A 22 -38.39 -5.50 -4.48
CA ALA A 22 -37.41 -6.13 -5.37
C ALA A 22 -36.62 -5.12 -6.23
N GLY A 23 -37.22 -3.97 -6.52
CA GLY A 23 -36.58 -2.88 -7.25
C GLY A 23 -35.49 -2.20 -6.45
N SER A 24 -35.72 -1.91 -5.17
CA SER A 24 -34.71 -1.28 -4.31
C SER A 24 -33.52 -2.21 -4.04
N LEU A 25 -33.76 -3.51 -3.86
CA LEU A 25 -32.69 -4.51 -3.70
C LEU A 25 -31.85 -4.65 -4.97
N LEU A 26 -32.47 -4.62 -6.16
CA LEU A 26 -31.78 -4.61 -7.44
C LEU A 26 -30.92 -3.35 -7.61
N ALA A 27 -31.46 -2.17 -7.30
CA ALA A 27 -30.72 -0.91 -7.39
C ALA A 27 -29.51 -0.89 -6.47
N VAL A 28 -29.65 -1.36 -5.21
CA VAL A 28 -28.53 -1.50 -4.27
C VAL A 28 -27.49 -2.49 -4.80
N GLY A 29 -27.93 -3.66 -5.29
CA GLY A 29 -27.03 -4.65 -5.87
C GLY A 29 -26.22 -4.11 -7.06
N GLN A 30 -26.86 -3.42 -7.98
CA GLN A 30 -26.20 -2.78 -9.13
C GLN A 30 -25.21 -1.69 -8.68
N SER A 31 -25.57 -0.89 -7.69
CA SER A 31 -24.70 0.14 -7.14
C SER A 31 -23.44 -0.46 -6.50
N LEU A 32 -23.58 -1.54 -5.76
CA LEU A 32 -22.45 -2.24 -5.15
C LEU A 32 -21.53 -2.88 -6.19
N VAL A 33 -22.09 -3.48 -7.24
CA VAL A 33 -21.30 -4.01 -8.36
C VAL A 33 -20.56 -2.91 -9.09
N ALA A 34 -21.21 -1.78 -9.36
CA ALA A 34 -20.57 -0.64 -9.99
C ALA A 34 -19.43 -0.07 -9.11
N LEU A 35 -19.68 0.09 -7.81
CA LEU A 35 -18.67 0.56 -6.86
C LEU A 35 -17.46 -0.40 -6.81
N HIS A 36 -17.72 -1.71 -6.73
CA HIS A 36 -16.67 -2.72 -6.79
C HIS A 36 -15.84 -2.60 -8.06
N HIS A 37 -16.49 -2.54 -9.22
CA HIS A 37 -15.84 -2.43 -10.52
C HIS A 37 -14.93 -1.19 -10.59
N TRP A 38 -15.44 -0.02 -10.22
CA TRP A 38 -14.66 1.23 -10.26
C TRP A 38 -13.53 1.26 -9.23
N THR A 39 -13.74 0.69 -8.04
CA THR A 39 -12.68 0.57 -7.02
C THR A 39 -11.54 -0.31 -7.49
N PHE A 40 -11.84 -1.47 -8.11
CA PHE A 40 -10.80 -2.35 -8.66
C PHE A 40 -10.12 -1.78 -9.90
N LEU A 41 -10.83 -1.00 -10.70
CA LEU A 41 -10.28 -0.41 -11.90
C LEU A 41 -9.33 0.75 -11.59
N LEU A 42 -9.71 1.63 -10.68
CA LEU A 42 -8.98 2.88 -10.41
C LEU A 42 -8.05 2.78 -9.19
N GLY A 43 -8.48 2.09 -8.12
CA GLY A 43 -7.76 2.05 -6.85
C GLY A 43 -6.32 1.55 -6.99
N PRO A 44 -6.07 0.33 -7.51
CA PRO A 44 -4.72 -0.18 -7.68
C PRO A 44 -3.85 0.73 -8.55
N GLY A 45 -4.41 1.29 -9.62
CA GLY A 45 -3.68 2.16 -10.53
C GLY A 45 -3.17 3.45 -9.88
N PHE A 46 -4.00 4.10 -9.06
CA PHE A 46 -3.58 5.29 -8.32
C PHE A 46 -2.57 4.95 -7.23
N VAL A 47 -2.81 3.88 -6.47
CA VAL A 47 -1.90 3.46 -5.39
C VAL A 47 -0.55 3.03 -5.95
N VAL A 48 -0.53 2.22 -7.00
CA VAL A 48 0.71 1.74 -7.63
C VAL A 48 1.42 2.88 -8.36
N GLY A 49 0.72 3.67 -9.17
CA GLY A 49 1.33 4.77 -9.93
C GLY A 49 1.93 5.86 -9.03
N ILE A 50 1.24 6.25 -7.95
CA ILE A 50 1.75 7.26 -7.00
C ILE A 50 2.73 6.62 -6.02
N GLY A 51 2.35 5.51 -5.37
CA GLY A 51 3.12 4.88 -4.31
C GLY A 51 4.41 4.24 -4.84
N ASN A 52 4.28 3.26 -5.72
CA ASN A 52 5.44 2.55 -6.25
C ASN A 52 6.17 3.36 -7.30
N GLY A 53 5.49 3.83 -8.33
CA GLY A 53 6.11 4.54 -9.43
C GLY A 53 6.78 5.84 -8.98
N LEU A 54 6.02 6.77 -8.42
CA LEU A 54 6.56 8.10 -8.07
C LEU A 54 7.31 8.10 -6.74
N ILE A 55 6.68 7.69 -5.64
CA ILE A 55 7.28 7.84 -4.30
C ILE A 55 8.43 6.87 -4.14
N LEU A 56 8.21 5.57 -4.35
CA LEU A 56 9.26 4.57 -4.19
C LEU A 56 10.37 4.75 -5.24
N GLY A 57 10.02 5.03 -6.50
CA GLY A 57 10.99 5.33 -7.56
C GLY A 57 11.87 6.52 -7.20
N TYR A 58 11.28 7.62 -6.68
CA TYR A 58 12.03 8.79 -6.21
C TYR A 58 12.94 8.48 -5.02
N LEU A 59 12.44 7.76 -4.02
CA LEU A 59 13.22 7.37 -2.84
C LEU A 59 14.41 6.49 -3.24
N MET A 60 14.20 5.51 -4.11
CA MET A 60 15.26 4.62 -4.62
C MET A 60 16.30 5.38 -5.45
N TYR A 61 15.84 6.36 -6.25
CA TYR A 61 16.75 7.23 -7.02
C TYR A 61 17.63 8.09 -6.10
N ARG A 62 17.01 8.70 -5.07
CA ARG A 62 17.72 9.60 -4.16
C ARG A 62 18.64 8.87 -3.20
N SER A 63 18.23 7.71 -2.68
CA SER A 63 19.01 6.94 -1.72
C SER A 63 20.15 6.13 -2.38
N GLY A 64 20.09 5.87 -3.68
CA GLY A 64 21.07 5.02 -4.36
C GLY A 64 21.05 3.56 -3.92
N LEU A 65 19.96 3.10 -3.29
CA LEU A 65 19.78 1.72 -2.83
C LEU A 65 19.75 0.72 -3.98
N VAL A 66 19.29 1.15 -5.15
CA VAL A 66 19.25 0.36 -6.39
C VAL A 66 19.91 1.15 -7.52
N PRO A 67 20.26 0.50 -8.65
CA PRO A 67 20.81 1.19 -9.82
C PRO A 67 19.88 2.31 -10.29
N ARG A 68 20.43 3.49 -10.55
CA ARG A 68 19.66 4.67 -10.95
C ARG A 68 18.77 4.44 -12.16
N GLY A 69 19.20 3.61 -13.11
CA GLY A 69 18.41 3.27 -14.30
C GLY A 69 17.07 2.60 -13.95
N MET A 70 17.07 1.71 -12.96
CA MET A 70 15.84 1.08 -12.47
C MET A 70 14.92 2.08 -11.78
N ALA A 71 15.48 2.95 -10.94
CA ALA A 71 14.70 3.98 -10.26
C ALA A 71 14.07 4.99 -11.26
N VAL A 72 14.80 5.36 -12.33
CA VAL A 72 14.29 6.22 -13.42
C VAL A 72 13.16 5.52 -14.17
N LEU A 73 13.25 4.20 -14.40
CA LEU A 73 12.16 3.46 -15.05
C LEU A 73 10.86 3.58 -14.23
N GLY A 74 10.90 3.44 -12.89
CA GLY A 74 9.76 3.65 -12.03
C GLY A 74 9.20 5.08 -12.08
N LEU A 75 10.12 6.09 -12.08
CA LEU A 75 9.74 7.50 -12.17
C LEU A 75 9.04 7.85 -13.50
N ILE A 76 9.29 7.11 -14.57
CA ILE A 76 8.60 7.28 -15.86
C ILE A 76 7.31 6.45 -15.86
N ALA A 77 7.36 5.22 -15.37
CA ALA A 77 6.25 4.28 -15.39
C ALA A 77 5.06 4.77 -14.54
N GLY A 78 5.31 5.34 -13.35
CA GLY A 78 4.27 5.88 -12.48
C GLY A 78 3.38 6.93 -13.15
N PRO A 79 3.92 8.02 -13.72
CA PRO A 79 3.14 9.02 -14.46
C PRO A 79 2.40 8.44 -15.67
N VAL A 80 2.99 7.49 -16.40
CA VAL A 80 2.32 6.83 -17.55
C VAL A 80 1.11 6.04 -17.07
N LEU A 81 1.27 5.30 -15.97
CA LEU A 81 0.16 4.55 -15.38
C LEU A 81 -0.94 5.48 -14.86
N LEU A 82 -0.59 6.58 -14.18
CA LEU A 82 -1.53 7.60 -13.74
C LEU A 82 -2.29 8.23 -14.91
N ALA A 83 -1.58 8.60 -15.98
CA ALA A 83 -2.21 9.17 -17.19
C ALA A 83 -3.22 8.20 -17.80
N ARG A 84 -2.94 6.90 -17.80
CA ARG A 84 -3.90 5.87 -18.22
C ARG A 84 -5.16 5.89 -17.37
N PHE A 85 -5.04 5.86 -16.05
CA PHE A 85 -6.20 5.80 -15.17
C PHE A 85 -7.01 7.10 -15.18
N VAL A 86 -6.36 8.25 -15.26
CA VAL A 86 -7.02 9.54 -15.48
C VAL A 86 -7.74 9.53 -16.84
N GLY A 87 -7.13 9.03 -17.89
CA GLY A 87 -7.76 8.91 -19.20
C GLY A 87 -8.99 7.99 -19.21
N ILE A 88 -8.97 6.89 -18.45
CA ILE A 88 -10.15 6.02 -18.25
C ILE A 88 -11.26 6.78 -17.51
N LEU A 89 -10.92 7.54 -16.48
CA LEU A 89 -11.88 8.33 -15.71
C LEU A 89 -12.62 9.37 -16.57
N PHE A 90 -11.90 9.98 -17.52
CA PHE A 90 -12.46 10.94 -18.46
C PHE A 90 -13.00 10.31 -19.77
N GLY A 91 -13.00 8.98 -19.87
CA GLY A 91 -13.51 8.28 -21.05
C GLY A 91 -12.61 8.37 -22.29
N VAL A 92 -11.36 8.78 -22.15
CA VAL A 92 -10.39 8.86 -23.25
C VAL A 92 -9.90 7.47 -23.66
N PHE A 93 -9.75 6.58 -22.67
CA PHE A 93 -9.35 5.19 -22.87
C PHE A 93 -10.42 4.22 -22.40
N GLU A 94 -10.66 3.19 -23.18
CA GLU A 94 -11.46 2.06 -22.71
C GLU A 94 -10.61 1.17 -21.78
N PRO A 95 -11.19 0.66 -20.66
CA PRO A 95 -10.47 -0.16 -19.70
C PRO A 95 -9.75 -1.37 -20.29
N GLY A 96 -10.31 -1.99 -21.34
CA GLY A 96 -9.78 -3.16 -22.04
C GLY A 96 -8.99 -2.86 -23.30
N SER A 97 -8.70 -1.61 -23.62
CA SER A 97 -8.00 -1.25 -24.86
C SER A 97 -6.56 -1.75 -24.90
N VAL A 98 -6.08 -2.13 -26.07
CA VAL A 98 -4.66 -2.55 -26.28
C VAL A 98 -3.70 -1.45 -25.88
N LEU A 99 -4.00 -0.20 -26.25
CA LEU A 99 -3.18 0.97 -25.87
C LEU A 99 -3.14 1.12 -24.33
N GLY A 100 -4.28 0.98 -23.65
CA GLY A 100 -4.34 0.99 -22.19
C GLY A 100 -3.51 -0.12 -21.56
N GLY A 101 -3.49 -1.31 -22.16
CA GLY A 101 -2.64 -2.44 -21.74
C GLY A 101 -1.15 -2.13 -21.89
N LEU A 102 -0.74 -1.52 -23.01
CA LEU A 102 0.65 -1.12 -23.24
C LEU A 102 1.15 -0.08 -22.24
N MET A 103 0.28 0.82 -21.77
CA MET A 103 0.64 1.82 -20.75
C MET A 103 0.90 1.21 -19.36
N VAL A 104 0.49 -0.02 -19.10
CA VAL A 104 0.80 -0.75 -17.85
C VAL A 104 2.17 -1.43 -17.94
N ALA A 105 2.63 -1.77 -19.14
CA ALA A 105 3.86 -2.54 -19.33
C ALA A 105 5.11 -1.92 -18.68
N PRO A 106 5.37 -0.60 -18.72
CA PRO A 106 6.52 0.01 -18.06
C PRO A 106 6.52 -0.20 -16.54
N GLU A 107 5.36 -0.08 -15.90
CA GLU A 107 5.21 -0.30 -14.45
C GLU A 107 5.45 -1.75 -14.09
N PHE A 108 4.85 -2.68 -14.83
CA PHE A 108 5.09 -4.10 -14.64
C PHE A 108 6.57 -4.47 -14.80
N LEU A 109 7.24 -3.95 -15.82
CA LEU A 109 8.67 -4.20 -16.05
C LEU A 109 9.53 -3.63 -14.91
N TRP A 110 9.16 -2.45 -14.40
CA TRP A 110 9.87 -1.85 -13.28
C TRP A 110 9.71 -2.67 -12.00
N GLU A 111 8.50 -3.04 -11.62
CA GLU A 111 8.23 -3.86 -10.44
C GLU A 111 8.90 -5.23 -10.52
N LEU A 112 8.80 -5.90 -11.68
CA LEU A 112 9.45 -7.18 -11.91
C LEU A 112 10.98 -7.07 -11.81
N SER A 113 11.57 -6.07 -12.46
CA SER A 113 13.03 -5.86 -12.44
C SER A 113 13.53 -5.52 -11.04
N LEU A 114 12.79 -4.68 -10.30
CA LEU A 114 13.10 -4.34 -8.91
C LEU A 114 13.00 -5.57 -8.00
N GLY A 115 11.94 -6.37 -8.13
CA GLY A 115 11.76 -7.60 -7.37
C GLY A 115 12.89 -8.61 -7.61
N VAL A 116 13.22 -8.88 -8.86
CA VAL A 116 14.32 -9.78 -9.23
C VAL A 116 15.65 -9.24 -8.72
N TRP A 117 15.91 -7.94 -8.87
CA TRP A 117 17.13 -7.32 -8.36
C TRP A 117 17.28 -7.49 -6.85
N LEU A 118 16.24 -7.23 -6.08
CA LEU A 118 16.26 -7.34 -4.62
C LEU A 118 16.48 -8.79 -4.15
N ILE A 119 15.91 -9.75 -4.87
CA ILE A 119 16.12 -11.19 -4.55
C ILE A 119 17.56 -11.61 -4.82
N VAL A 120 18.16 -11.17 -5.96
CA VAL A 120 19.48 -11.64 -6.41
C VAL A 120 20.62 -10.84 -5.78
N LYS A 121 20.49 -9.52 -5.67
CA LYS A 121 21.59 -8.63 -5.24
C LYS A 121 21.32 -7.87 -3.96
N GLY A 122 20.06 -7.69 -3.57
CA GLY A 122 19.68 -6.87 -2.44
C GLY A 122 19.92 -5.38 -2.64
N PHE A 123 19.93 -4.63 -1.54
CA PHE A 123 20.25 -3.21 -1.55
C PHE A 123 21.76 -2.96 -1.62
N ASN A 124 22.15 -1.81 -2.16
CA ASN A 124 23.55 -1.38 -2.20
C ASN A 124 24.12 -1.20 -0.77
N PRO A 125 25.14 -1.99 -0.34
CA PRO A 125 25.64 -1.94 1.02
C PRO A 125 26.20 -0.57 1.43
N SER A 126 26.84 0.14 0.50
CA SER A 126 27.40 1.48 0.76
C SER A 126 26.29 2.50 1.02
N ALA A 127 25.16 2.41 0.30
CA ALA A 127 24.01 3.29 0.51
C ALA A 127 23.32 2.98 1.85
N VAL A 128 23.18 1.70 2.22
CA VAL A 128 22.66 1.28 3.52
C VAL A 128 23.53 1.81 4.66
N ALA A 129 24.85 1.67 4.55
CA ALA A 129 25.78 2.16 5.57
C ALA A 129 25.70 3.69 5.75
N SER A 130 25.57 4.46 4.67
CA SER A 130 25.43 5.91 4.75
C SER A 130 24.12 6.36 5.40
N LEU A 131 23.03 5.63 5.21
CA LEU A 131 21.74 5.91 5.85
C LEU A 131 21.75 5.57 7.35
N SER A 132 22.48 4.52 7.75
CA SER A 132 22.60 4.13 9.16
C SER A 132 23.61 4.98 9.94
N SER A 133 24.55 5.67 9.27
CA SER A 133 25.54 6.55 9.87
C SER A 133 25.09 8.02 9.95
N SER A 134 23.90 8.36 9.46
CA SER A 134 23.32 9.69 9.71
C SER A 134 23.12 9.85 11.21
N PRO A 135 23.74 10.83 11.87
CA PRO A 135 23.51 11.07 13.29
C PRO A 135 22.02 11.33 13.51
N ASP A 136 21.47 10.66 14.48
CA ASP A 136 20.12 10.94 14.99
C ASP A 136 20.18 12.33 15.62
N ASP A 137 19.96 13.38 14.82
CA ASP A 137 19.92 14.76 15.29
C ASP A 137 18.70 14.93 16.19
N GLY A 138 18.86 14.57 17.47
CA GLY A 138 18.06 15.14 18.51
C GLY A 138 17.04 14.28 19.25
N VAL A 139 17.29 13.00 19.47
CA VAL A 139 16.69 12.31 20.62
C VAL A 139 17.81 11.94 21.60
N SER A 140 18.36 12.95 22.28
CA SER A 140 18.97 12.72 23.58
C SER A 140 17.86 12.29 24.53
N THR A 141 17.51 11.00 24.53
CA THR A 141 16.90 10.40 25.70
C THR A 141 17.92 10.60 26.82
N GLY A 142 17.62 11.54 27.73
CA GLY A 142 18.33 11.73 28.98
C GLY A 142 18.25 10.49 29.86
N VAL A 143 18.88 9.43 29.43
CA VAL A 143 19.27 8.32 30.29
C VAL A 143 20.56 8.81 30.96
N GLU A 144 20.36 9.52 32.04
CA GLU A 144 21.38 9.85 33.05
C GLU A 144 22.13 8.55 33.38
N GLN A 145 23.33 8.44 32.84
CA GLN A 145 24.21 7.31 33.08
C GLN A 145 24.57 7.34 34.57
N PRO A 146 24.22 6.33 35.37
CA PRO A 146 24.59 6.33 36.79
C PRO A 146 26.10 6.52 36.92
N ALA A 147 26.50 7.55 37.66
CA ALA A 147 27.89 7.87 37.93
C ALA A 147 28.64 6.59 38.32
N ALA A 148 29.66 6.26 37.53
CA ALA A 148 30.57 5.17 37.86
C ALA A 148 31.18 5.43 39.22
N VAL A 149 30.87 4.58 40.19
CA VAL A 149 31.48 4.56 41.52
C VAL A 149 32.98 4.33 41.32
N ALA A 150 33.75 5.40 41.57
CA ALA A 150 35.19 5.33 41.53
C ALA A 150 35.68 4.28 42.58
N PRO A 151 36.60 3.38 42.24
CA PRO A 151 37.16 2.45 43.19
C PRO A 151 38.00 3.26 44.21
N SER A 152 37.63 3.21 45.49
CA SER A 152 38.40 3.76 46.61
C SER A 152 39.74 3.05 46.70
N ASN A 153 40.78 3.77 46.30
CA ASN A 153 42.17 3.32 46.38
C ASN A 153 42.59 3.32 47.85
N GLY A 154 42.40 2.18 48.52
CA GLY A 154 42.88 1.94 49.87
C GLY A 154 44.41 1.95 49.89
N ARG A 155 44.96 3.11 50.20
CA ARG A 155 46.40 3.25 50.48
C ARG A 155 46.68 2.57 51.83
N VAL A 156 47.19 1.36 51.81
CA VAL A 156 47.72 0.71 52.99
C VAL A 156 49.09 1.37 53.30
N ALA A 157 49.14 2.15 54.35
CA ALA A 157 50.37 2.66 54.92
C ALA A 157 51.09 1.52 55.61
N SER A 158 52.24 1.09 55.07
CA SER A 158 53.21 0.26 55.79
C SER A 158 54.00 1.15 56.69
N LYS A 159 53.90 0.92 58.00
CA LYS A 159 54.83 1.39 59.03
C LYS A 159 55.77 0.25 59.36
N ASP A 160 57.02 0.63 59.44
CA ASP A 160 58.23 -0.05 59.97
C ASP A 160 59.00 -0.93 59.01
#